data_afc742f15a15c43d5d2b5beba41a7af2
#
_entry.id   afc742f15a15c43d5d2b5beba41a7af2
#
_cell.length_a   1.000
_cell.length_b   1.000
_cell.length_c   1.000
_cell.angle_alpha   90.00
_cell.angle_beta   90.00
_cell.angle_gamma   90.00
#
_symmetry.space_group_name_H-M   'P 1'
#
loop_
_entity.id
_entity.type
_entity.pdbx_description
1 polymer ?
#
loop_
_entity_poly.entity_id
_entity_poly.type
_entity_poly.pdbx_seq_one_letter_code
_entity_poly.pdbx_strand_id
1 'polypeptide(L)'
;MKPTINANQRDVLNMQEKLAMLALPPKKRVWILKTLGRWEKANTRKRIQQQKDIHGQALEPKKGKKRGKVMRRMAKGLTPYVLNANMLDLTWSNKLTAKIAARHHLGQKQKMTKRQMQKRWGTPDYSAPCSKGQARKLRELGYTVARKSGKGRKKPSLKLLMATVTHGQAGKIIRELSNQPSVSAWDIPLAERQILGSKERDVTRQLITIFEQARERK
;
A
#
# COMPACT_ATOMS: atom_id res chain seq x y z
N MET A 1 -46.58 30.26 8.13
CA MET A 1 -45.32 30.08 8.87
C MET A 1 -44.17 30.33 7.93
N LYS A 2 -43.33 31.35 8.18
CA LYS A 2 -42.09 31.57 7.40
C LYS A 2 -40.99 30.67 7.98
N PRO A 3 -40.29 29.86 7.18
CA PRO A 3 -39.19 29.05 7.72
C PRO A 3 -38.06 29.97 8.17
N THR A 4 -37.72 29.93 9.43
CA THR A 4 -36.56 30.63 9.99
C THR A 4 -35.35 29.72 9.85
N ILE A 5 -34.46 30.06 8.95
CA ILE A 5 -33.17 29.32 8.77
C ILE A 5 -32.20 29.88 9.82
N ASN A 6 -31.98 29.16 10.91
CA ASN A 6 -30.91 29.46 11.86
C ASN A 6 -29.60 28.88 11.30
N ALA A 7 -28.87 29.70 10.56
CA ALA A 7 -27.52 29.36 10.17
C ALA A 7 -26.58 29.39 11.38
N ASN A 8 -25.84 28.31 11.59
CA ASN A 8 -24.82 28.24 12.63
C ASN A 8 -23.73 29.30 12.32
N GLN A 9 -23.40 30.17 13.27
CA GLN A 9 -22.45 31.26 13.07
C GLN A 9 -21.10 30.78 12.49
N ARG A 10 -20.65 29.56 12.84
CA ARG A 10 -19.45 28.94 12.25
C ARG A 10 -19.61 28.64 10.76
N ASP A 11 -20.79 28.22 10.31
CA ASP A 11 -21.08 27.91 8.91
C ASP A 11 -21.20 29.17 8.06
N VAL A 12 -21.70 30.26 8.64
CA VAL A 12 -21.77 31.57 7.99
C VAL A 12 -20.37 32.15 7.77
N LEU A 13 -19.49 32.10 8.76
CA LEU A 13 -18.08 32.52 8.62
C LEU A 13 -17.35 31.69 7.54
N ASN A 14 -17.54 30.36 7.55
CA ASN A 14 -17.00 29.50 6.47
C ASN A 14 -17.54 29.84 5.08
N MET A 15 -18.79 30.26 4.96
CA MET A 15 -19.38 30.66 3.69
C MET A 15 -18.80 32.00 3.21
N GLN A 16 -18.65 32.99 4.07
CA GLN A 16 -18.04 34.28 3.74
C GLN A 16 -16.59 34.12 3.30
N GLU A 17 -15.79 33.31 3.99
CA GLU A 17 -14.42 33.00 3.60
C GLU A 17 -14.34 32.30 2.24
N LYS A 18 -15.23 31.33 1.98
CA LYS A 18 -15.33 30.65 0.69
C LYS A 18 -15.67 31.61 -0.45
N LEU A 19 -16.65 32.50 -0.23
CA LEU A 19 -17.03 33.53 -1.20
C LEU A 19 -15.91 34.52 -1.44
N ALA A 20 -15.21 34.96 -0.38
CA ALA A 20 -14.05 35.83 -0.48
C ALA A 20 -12.88 35.18 -1.27
N MET A 21 -12.65 33.89 -1.09
CA MET A 21 -11.67 33.13 -1.88
C MET A 21 -12.05 33.06 -3.37
N LEU A 22 -13.31 32.85 -3.67
CA LEU A 22 -13.80 32.81 -5.06
C LEU A 22 -13.71 34.17 -5.74
N ALA A 23 -13.83 35.26 -5.00
CA ALA A 23 -13.67 36.64 -5.49
C ALA A 23 -12.19 37.01 -5.81
N LEU A 24 -11.22 36.22 -5.35
CA LEU A 24 -9.80 36.50 -5.65
C LEU A 24 -9.47 36.32 -7.14
N PRO A 25 -8.55 37.14 -7.67
CA PRO A 25 -8.04 36.95 -9.04
C PRO A 25 -7.46 35.53 -9.23
N PRO A 26 -7.58 34.94 -10.42
CA PRO A 26 -7.09 33.59 -10.71
C PRO A 26 -5.62 33.36 -10.31
N LYS A 27 -4.75 34.36 -10.51
CA LYS A 27 -3.33 34.29 -10.12
C LYS A 27 -3.16 34.05 -8.62
N LYS A 28 -3.93 34.75 -7.76
CA LYS A 28 -3.90 34.59 -6.30
C LYS A 28 -4.44 33.20 -5.90
N ARG A 29 -5.52 32.73 -6.51
CA ARG A 29 -6.07 31.38 -6.27
C ARG A 29 -5.07 30.29 -6.63
N VAL A 30 -4.40 30.37 -7.77
CA VAL A 30 -3.31 29.44 -8.15
C VAL A 30 -2.17 29.45 -7.11
N TRP A 31 -1.80 30.63 -6.61
CA TRP A 31 -0.76 30.72 -5.57
C TRP A 31 -1.20 30.04 -4.26
N ILE A 32 -2.45 30.24 -3.82
CA ILE A 32 -3.04 29.57 -2.64
C ILE A 32 -2.96 28.05 -2.81
N LEU A 33 -3.43 27.53 -3.95
CA LEU A 33 -3.41 26.10 -4.24
C LEU A 33 -1.97 25.53 -4.27
N LYS A 34 -1.01 26.24 -4.87
CA LYS A 34 0.40 25.83 -4.86
C LYS A 34 0.97 25.77 -3.45
N THR A 35 0.64 26.74 -2.60
CA THR A 35 1.11 26.80 -1.21
C THR A 35 0.49 25.70 -0.37
N LEU A 36 -0.82 25.46 -0.51
CA LEU A 36 -1.51 24.35 0.13
C LEU A 36 -0.95 22.99 -0.31
N GLY A 37 -0.69 22.82 -1.61
CA GLY A 37 -0.10 21.60 -2.13
C GLY A 37 1.32 21.31 -1.60
N ARG A 38 2.14 22.35 -1.43
CA ARG A 38 3.47 22.23 -0.80
C ARG A 38 3.36 21.83 0.67
N TRP A 39 2.43 22.43 1.40
CA TRP A 39 2.16 22.09 2.80
C TRP A 39 1.70 20.61 2.93
N GLU A 40 0.73 20.16 2.12
CA GLU A 40 0.27 18.77 2.16
C GLU A 40 1.38 17.77 1.76
N LYS A 41 2.20 18.11 0.77
CA LYS A 41 3.39 17.33 0.40
C LYS A 41 4.35 17.19 1.57
N ALA A 42 4.60 18.28 2.32
CA ALA A 42 5.46 18.27 3.51
C ALA A 42 4.87 17.39 4.62
N ASN A 43 3.57 17.50 4.88
CA ASN A 43 2.84 16.69 5.86
C ASN A 43 2.86 15.19 5.50
N THR A 44 2.58 14.85 4.26
CA THR A 44 2.65 13.46 3.78
C THR A 44 4.06 12.88 3.94
N ARG A 45 5.11 13.67 3.63
CA ARG A 45 6.49 13.25 3.85
C ARG A 45 6.81 13.02 5.33
N LYS A 46 6.36 13.92 6.19
CA LYS A 46 6.54 13.84 7.66
C LYS A 46 5.84 12.58 8.20
N ARG A 47 4.59 12.32 7.79
CA ARG A 47 3.84 11.10 8.17
C ARG A 47 4.57 9.82 7.76
N ILE A 48 5.05 9.74 6.51
CA ILE A 48 5.83 8.58 6.05
C ILE A 48 7.15 8.45 6.83
N GLN A 49 7.83 9.53 7.16
CA GLN A 49 9.05 9.50 7.99
C GLN A 49 8.77 9.02 9.41
N GLN A 50 7.68 9.47 10.00
CA GLN A 50 7.23 9.07 11.33
C GLN A 50 6.51 7.72 11.35
N GLN A 51 6.21 7.13 10.18
CA GLN A 51 5.44 5.90 10.03
C GLN A 51 4.04 5.98 10.67
N LYS A 52 3.38 7.12 10.49
CA LYS A 52 2.03 7.40 10.97
C LYS A 52 1.09 7.67 9.80
N ASP A 53 -0.19 7.34 9.98
CA ASP A 53 -1.26 7.66 9.05
C ASP A 53 -1.81 9.09 9.27
N ILE A 54 -2.88 9.46 8.53
CA ILE A 54 -3.59 10.76 8.68
C ILE A 54 -4.25 10.93 10.05
N HIS A 55 -4.53 9.83 10.76
CA HIS A 55 -5.12 9.83 12.09
C HIS A 55 -4.09 9.80 13.21
N GLY A 56 -2.80 9.68 12.87
CA GLY A 56 -1.69 9.58 13.82
C GLY A 56 -1.39 8.15 14.28
N GLN A 57 -2.09 7.15 13.75
CA GLN A 57 -1.86 5.74 14.07
C GLN A 57 -0.61 5.22 13.36
N ALA A 58 0.04 4.22 13.95
CA ALA A 58 1.21 3.60 13.35
C ALA A 58 0.86 2.86 12.06
N LEU A 59 1.65 3.07 11.00
CA LEU A 59 1.49 2.33 9.75
C LEU A 59 1.82 0.85 9.95
N GLU A 60 0.98 -0.04 9.43
CA GLU A 60 1.26 -1.48 9.47
C GLU A 60 2.62 -1.79 8.82
N PRO A 61 3.51 -2.50 9.54
CA PRO A 61 4.86 -2.78 9.07
C PRO A 61 4.85 -3.70 7.83
N LYS A 62 6.00 -3.82 7.19
CA LYS A 62 6.18 -4.77 6.08
C LYS A 62 6.12 -6.20 6.62
N LYS A 63 5.41 -7.07 5.91
CA LYS A 63 5.48 -8.51 6.16
C LYS A 63 6.88 -9.05 5.80
N GLY A 64 7.44 -9.90 6.65
CA GLY A 64 8.73 -10.55 6.44
C GLY A 64 9.86 -10.04 7.30
N LYS A 65 11.07 -10.61 7.09
CA LYS A 65 12.26 -10.36 7.94
C LYS A 65 12.90 -8.98 7.76
N LYS A 66 12.66 -8.30 6.63
CA LYS A 66 13.27 -6.99 6.36
C LYS A 66 12.57 -5.89 7.13
N ARG A 67 13.20 -5.43 8.20
CA ARG A 67 12.79 -4.22 8.94
C ARG A 67 13.10 -2.98 8.10
N GLY A 68 12.26 -2.00 8.14
CA GLY A 68 12.46 -0.72 7.45
C GLY A 68 11.17 0.06 7.24
N LYS A 69 11.31 1.36 7.13
CA LYS A 69 10.17 2.26 6.95
C LYS A 69 9.39 1.93 5.68
N VAL A 70 8.07 1.83 5.83
CA VAL A 70 7.15 1.58 4.72
C VAL A 70 7.06 2.81 3.84
N MET A 71 6.95 2.62 2.51
CA MET A 71 6.71 3.69 1.54
C MET A 71 7.76 4.82 1.48
N ARG A 72 8.92 4.69 2.14
CA ARG A 72 9.98 5.71 2.20
C ARG A 72 10.39 6.27 0.83
N ARG A 73 10.50 5.41 -0.19
CA ARG A 73 10.86 5.83 -1.55
C ARG A 73 9.76 6.65 -2.23
N MET A 74 8.51 6.42 -1.87
CA MET A 74 7.36 7.13 -2.46
C MET A 74 7.26 8.58 -1.96
N ALA A 75 7.73 8.88 -0.76
CA ALA A 75 7.71 10.23 -0.20
C ALA A 75 8.41 11.27 -1.10
N LYS A 76 9.45 10.86 -1.85
CA LYS A 76 10.24 11.77 -2.69
C LYS A 76 9.51 12.21 -3.96
N GLY A 77 8.73 11.33 -4.57
CA GLY A 77 8.10 11.55 -5.88
C GLY A 77 6.75 12.27 -5.85
N LEU A 78 6.21 12.57 -4.67
CA LEU A 78 4.93 13.26 -4.54
C LEU A 78 5.05 14.72 -5.00
N THR A 79 4.16 15.15 -5.88
CA THR A 79 4.20 16.50 -6.48
C THR A 79 2.79 17.07 -6.58
N PRO A 80 2.58 18.32 -6.15
CA PRO A 80 1.33 19.03 -6.36
C PRO A 80 1.29 19.61 -7.77
N TYR A 81 0.23 19.34 -8.50
CA TYR A 81 -0.07 19.87 -9.81
C TYR A 81 -1.32 20.76 -9.71
N VAL A 82 -1.19 22.03 -10.02
CA VAL A 82 -2.35 22.93 -10.16
C VAL A 82 -2.86 22.80 -11.57
N LEU A 83 -4.05 22.22 -11.71
CA LEU A 83 -4.70 22.01 -13.00
C LEU A 83 -5.34 23.29 -13.51
N ASN A 84 -5.96 24.06 -12.65
CA ASN A 84 -6.54 25.37 -12.93
C ASN A 84 -6.64 26.21 -11.64
N ALA A 85 -7.25 27.39 -11.72
CA ALA A 85 -7.36 28.29 -10.55
C ALA A 85 -8.18 27.73 -9.37
N ASN A 86 -8.91 26.63 -9.57
CA ASN A 86 -9.82 26.05 -8.58
C ASN A 86 -9.46 24.60 -8.23
N MET A 87 -8.48 24.00 -8.90
CA MET A 87 -8.21 22.57 -8.77
C MET A 87 -6.72 22.30 -8.60
N LEU A 88 -6.40 21.55 -7.57
CA LEU A 88 -5.07 21.00 -7.27
C LEU A 88 -5.16 19.48 -7.23
N ASP A 89 -4.26 18.83 -7.94
CA ASP A 89 -4.03 17.39 -7.84
C ASP A 89 -2.70 17.11 -7.14
N LEU A 90 -2.72 16.21 -6.16
CA LEU A 90 -1.54 15.77 -5.43
C LEU A 90 -1.23 14.31 -5.81
N THR A 91 -0.30 14.15 -6.70
CA THR A 91 0.01 12.83 -7.27
C THR A 91 1.52 12.61 -7.44
N TRP A 92 1.88 11.43 -7.95
CA TRP A 92 3.26 11.11 -8.28
C TRP A 92 3.50 11.32 -9.79
N SER A 93 4.64 11.92 -10.14
CA SER A 93 5.08 12.07 -11.53
C SER A 93 5.16 10.73 -12.27
N ASN A 94 5.51 9.66 -11.59
CA ASN A 94 5.52 8.30 -12.14
C ASN A 94 4.18 7.61 -11.92
N LYS A 95 3.45 7.31 -13.01
CA LYS A 95 2.13 6.64 -12.99
C LYS A 95 2.14 5.29 -12.26
N LEU A 96 3.22 4.50 -12.38
CA LEU A 96 3.33 3.21 -11.68
C LEU A 96 3.43 3.42 -10.17
N THR A 97 4.22 4.40 -9.74
CA THR A 97 4.34 4.76 -8.31
C THR A 97 3.00 5.26 -7.77
N ALA A 98 2.28 6.10 -8.53
CA ALA A 98 0.94 6.56 -8.15
C ALA A 98 -0.04 5.39 -7.97
N LYS A 99 -0.06 4.44 -8.91
CA LYS A 99 -0.91 3.24 -8.82
C LYS A 99 -0.58 2.36 -7.62
N ILE A 100 0.71 2.18 -7.30
CA ILE A 100 1.14 1.41 -6.12
C ILE A 100 0.74 2.14 -4.83
N ALA A 101 0.94 3.46 -4.79
CA ALA A 101 0.57 4.29 -3.63
C ALA A 101 -0.94 4.27 -3.37
N ALA A 102 -1.76 4.40 -4.41
CA ALA A 102 -3.22 4.32 -4.32
C ALA A 102 -3.68 2.96 -3.77
N ARG A 103 -3.08 1.85 -4.24
CA ARG A 103 -3.38 0.51 -3.72
C ARG A 103 -3.06 0.37 -2.23
N HIS A 104 -1.94 0.91 -1.79
CA HIS A 104 -1.58 0.91 -0.37
C HIS A 104 -2.46 1.85 0.45
N HIS A 105 -2.86 3.00 -0.11
CA HIS A 105 -3.74 3.94 0.56
C HIS A 105 -5.12 3.33 0.82
N LEU A 106 -5.64 2.59 -0.15
CA LEU A 106 -6.98 1.97 -0.11
C LEU A 106 -6.97 0.52 0.40
N GLY A 107 -5.83 -0.05 0.75
CA GLY A 107 -5.73 -1.46 1.17
C GLY A 107 -6.19 -2.46 0.09
N GLN A 108 -6.14 -2.09 -1.19
CA GLN A 108 -6.65 -2.93 -2.27
C GLN A 108 -5.83 -4.21 -2.43
N LYS A 109 -6.51 -5.35 -2.50
CA LYS A 109 -5.89 -6.64 -2.78
C LYS A 109 -5.23 -6.62 -4.16
N GLN A 110 -4.04 -7.21 -4.24
CA GLN A 110 -3.34 -7.39 -5.52
C GLN A 110 -3.51 -8.82 -6.01
N LYS A 111 -4.21 -9.01 -7.10
CA LYS A 111 -4.30 -10.33 -7.75
C LYS A 111 -2.97 -10.66 -8.42
N MET A 112 -2.43 -11.83 -8.09
CA MET A 112 -1.22 -12.39 -8.70
C MET A 112 -1.58 -13.71 -9.38
N THR A 113 -1.08 -13.91 -10.60
CA THR A 113 -1.27 -15.17 -11.34
C THR A 113 0.06 -15.91 -11.44
N LYS A 114 -0.01 -17.24 -11.62
CA LYS A 114 1.16 -18.10 -11.85
C LYS A 114 1.99 -17.59 -13.04
N ARG A 115 1.34 -17.18 -14.14
CA ARG A 115 2.00 -16.61 -15.32
C ARG A 115 2.78 -15.32 -15.01
N GLN A 116 2.17 -14.40 -14.24
CA GLN A 116 2.84 -13.16 -13.82
C GLN A 116 4.04 -13.44 -12.93
N MET A 117 3.92 -14.44 -12.04
CA MET A 117 5.01 -14.87 -11.17
C MET A 117 6.18 -15.45 -11.97
N GLN A 118 5.90 -16.34 -12.93
CA GLN A 118 6.90 -16.90 -13.83
C GLN A 118 7.59 -15.84 -14.70
N LYS A 119 6.81 -14.87 -15.23
CA LYS A 119 7.40 -13.74 -16.00
C LYS A 119 8.36 -12.90 -15.15
N ARG A 120 8.09 -12.76 -13.85
CA ARG A 120 8.88 -11.88 -12.95
C ARG A 120 10.10 -12.56 -12.35
N TRP A 121 10.01 -13.85 -12.03
CA TRP A 121 11.05 -14.59 -11.31
C TRP A 121 11.58 -15.81 -12.05
N GLY A 122 11.12 -16.05 -13.28
CA GLY A 122 11.45 -17.24 -14.05
C GLY A 122 10.61 -18.46 -13.69
N THR A 123 10.73 -19.49 -14.50
CA THR A 123 10.13 -20.80 -14.21
C THR A 123 11.07 -21.56 -13.29
N PRO A 124 10.59 -22.10 -12.15
CA PRO A 124 11.43 -22.91 -11.27
C PRO A 124 11.94 -24.16 -12.01
N ASP A 125 13.16 -24.57 -11.74
CA ASP A 125 13.66 -25.87 -12.17
C ASP A 125 12.97 -26.96 -11.34
N TYR A 126 12.03 -27.67 -11.97
CA TYR A 126 11.27 -28.74 -11.34
C TYR A 126 12.05 -30.05 -11.20
N SER A 127 13.15 -30.21 -11.93
CA SER A 127 14.06 -31.38 -11.88
C SER A 127 15.11 -31.25 -10.78
N ALA A 128 15.38 -30.03 -10.31
CA ALA A 128 16.31 -29.79 -9.20
C ALA A 128 15.88 -30.51 -7.92
N PRO A 129 16.81 -30.83 -7.00
CA PRO A 129 16.51 -31.38 -5.69
C PRO A 129 15.52 -30.54 -4.90
N CYS A 130 14.65 -31.16 -4.09
CA CYS A 130 13.68 -30.43 -3.32
C CYS A 130 14.36 -29.51 -2.29
N SER A 131 13.76 -28.35 -2.05
CA SER A 131 14.27 -27.39 -1.08
C SER A 131 14.14 -27.90 0.35
N LYS A 132 14.99 -27.40 1.28
CA LYS A 132 14.89 -27.72 2.70
C LYS A 132 13.49 -27.39 3.29
N GLY A 133 12.83 -26.34 2.78
CA GLY A 133 11.47 -25.99 3.17
C GLY A 133 10.45 -27.04 2.75
N GLN A 134 10.53 -27.53 1.52
CA GLN A 134 9.66 -28.62 1.02
C GLN A 134 9.91 -29.91 1.77
N ALA A 135 11.17 -30.27 2.05
CA ALA A 135 11.50 -31.47 2.82
C ALA A 135 10.95 -31.41 4.26
N ARG A 136 10.99 -30.25 4.92
CA ARG A 136 10.34 -30.05 6.24
C ARG A 136 8.82 -30.23 6.14
N LYS A 137 8.20 -29.61 5.14
CA LYS A 137 6.75 -29.69 4.94
C LYS A 137 6.27 -31.11 4.66
N LEU A 138 7.01 -31.89 3.86
CA LEU A 138 6.73 -33.31 3.63
C LEU A 138 6.74 -34.10 4.94
N ARG A 139 7.74 -33.87 5.80
CA ARG A 139 7.81 -34.56 7.11
C ARG A 139 6.67 -34.15 8.08
N GLU A 140 6.30 -32.88 8.07
CA GLU A 140 5.17 -32.36 8.85
C GLU A 140 3.85 -33.00 8.43
N LEU A 141 3.65 -33.17 7.10
CA LEU A 141 2.47 -33.80 6.52
C LEU A 141 2.48 -35.33 6.61
N GLY A 142 3.46 -35.92 7.29
CA GLY A 142 3.48 -37.38 7.51
C GLY A 142 4.00 -38.21 6.33
N TYR A 143 4.70 -37.60 5.38
CA TYR A 143 5.29 -38.36 4.27
C TYR A 143 6.28 -39.40 4.76
N THR A 144 6.11 -40.64 4.29
CA THR A 144 6.92 -41.80 4.66
C THR A 144 7.50 -42.51 3.44
N VAL A 145 8.66 -43.11 3.60
CA VAL A 145 9.32 -43.94 2.58
C VAL A 145 9.44 -45.39 3.06
N ALA A 146 9.50 -46.33 2.12
CA ALA A 146 9.77 -47.73 2.45
C ALA A 146 11.10 -47.90 3.18
N ARG A 147 11.19 -48.84 4.11
CA ARG A 147 12.47 -49.23 4.74
C ARG A 147 13.33 -50.00 3.74
N LYS A 148 14.63 -49.76 3.75
CA LYS A 148 15.57 -50.50 2.90
C LYS A 148 15.69 -51.97 3.28
N SER A 149 15.47 -52.29 4.56
CA SER A 149 15.47 -53.65 5.11
C SER A 149 14.23 -53.86 5.94
N GLY A 150 13.54 -55.00 5.76
CA GLY A 150 12.33 -55.33 6.49
C GLY A 150 11.05 -54.70 5.96
N LYS A 151 9.90 -55.14 6.51
CA LYS A 151 8.57 -54.65 6.17
C LYS A 151 8.26 -53.31 6.85
N GLY A 152 7.54 -52.42 6.17
CA GLY A 152 7.00 -51.17 6.75
C GLY A 152 7.60 -49.90 6.17
N ARG A 153 7.12 -48.77 6.69
CA ARG A 153 7.51 -47.42 6.26
C ARG A 153 8.18 -46.66 7.40
N LYS A 154 9.03 -45.72 7.05
CA LYS A 154 9.72 -44.85 8.04
C LYS A 154 9.62 -43.37 7.63
N LYS A 155 9.70 -42.47 8.61
CA LYS A 155 9.85 -41.03 8.35
C LYS A 155 11.26 -40.77 7.80
N PRO A 156 11.40 -40.18 6.58
CA PRO A 156 12.70 -39.92 5.99
C PRO A 156 13.43 -38.75 6.68
N SER A 157 14.76 -38.77 6.65
CA SER A 157 15.56 -37.62 7.05
C SER A 157 15.43 -36.49 6.02
N LEU A 158 15.69 -35.25 6.43
CA LEU A 158 15.69 -34.11 5.50
C LEU A 158 16.72 -34.29 4.38
N LYS A 159 17.90 -34.81 4.73
CA LYS A 159 18.99 -35.09 3.78
C LYS A 159 18.57 -36.12 2.72
N LEU A 160 17.88 -37.19 3.14
CA LEU A 160 17.38 -38.21 2.23
C LEU A 160 16.32 -37.63 1.27
N LEU A 161 15.36 -36.82 1.77
CA LEU A 161 14.35 -36.18 0.94
C LEU A 161 14.96 -35.26 -0.09
N MET A 162 15.92 -34.44 0.30
CA MET A 162 16.63 -33.53 -0.62
C MET A 162 17.45 -34.28 -1.69
N ALA A 163 17.89 -35.52 -1.39
CA ALA A 163 18.65 -36.33 -2.37
C ALA A 163 17.76 -37.14 -3.31
N THR A 164 16.53 -37.52 -2.88
CA THR A 164 15.68 -38.49 -3.62
C THR A 164 14.46 -37.90 -4.26
N VAL A 165 14.01 -36.72 -3.80
CA VAL A 165 12.76 -36.09 -4.27
C VAL A 165 13.09 -34.79 -5.00
N THR A 166 12.59 -34.64 -6.22
CA THR A 166 12.76 -33.40 -6.99
C THR A 166 11.81 -32.30 -6.48
N HIS A 167 12.13 -31.04 -6.82
CA HIS A 167 11.32 -29.88 -6.48
C HIS A 167 9.88 -30.00 -6.97
N GLY A 168 9.68 -30.52 -8.18
CA GLY A 168 8.36 -30.75 -8.76
C GLY A 168 7.56 -31.84 -8.05
N GLN A 169 8.23 -32.99 -7.79
CA GLN A 169 7.62 -34.10 -7.04
C GLN A 169 7.21 -33.67 -5.63
N ALA A 170 8.12 -32.99 -4.90
CA ALA A 170 7.84 -32.48 -3.57
C ALA A 170 6.61 -31.56 -3.56
N GLY A 171 6.52 -30.65 -4.54
CA GLY A 171 5.37 -29.75 -4.67
C GLY A 171 4.04 -30.48 -4.93
N LYS A 172 4.06 -31.54 -5.75
CA LYS A 172 2.90 -32.37 -6.03
C LYS A 172 2.45 -33.16 -4.78
N ILE A 173 3.38 -33.85 -4.14
CA ILE A 173 3.11 -34.65 -2.92
C ILE A 173 2.59 -33.77 -1.78
N ILE A 174 3.21 -32.60 -1.54
CA ILE A 174 2.73 -31.65 -0.52
C ILE A 174 1.28 -31.26 -0.79
N ARG A 175 0.93 -30.99 -2.03
CA ARG A 175 -0.43 -30.60 -2.41
C ARG A 175 -1.43 -31.73 -2.15
N GLU A 176 -1.09 -32.95 -2.54
CA GLU A 176 -1.92 -34.13 -2.33
C GLU A 176 -2.12 -34.40 -0.83
N LEU A 177 -1.05 -34.40 -0.04
CA LEU A 177 -1.12 -34.64 1.41
C LEU A 177 -1.84 -33.51 2.19
N SER A 178 -1.83 -32.28 1.66
CA SER A 178 -2.52 -31.14 2.29
C SER A 178 -3.94 -30.92 1.75
N ASN A 179 -4.43 -31.75 0.84
CA ASN A 179 -5.73 -31.62 0.16
C ASN A 179 -5.96 -30.21 -0.44
N GLN A 180 -4.90 -29.55 -0.90
CA GLN A 180 -5.00 -28.21 -1.45
C GLN A 180 -5.19 -28.26 -2.97
N PRO A 181 -6.21 -27.56 -3.51
CA PRO A 181 -6.41 -27.48 -4.96
C PRO A 181 -5.26 -26.73 -5.64
N SER A 182 -5.07 -26.99 -6.92
CA SER A 182 -4.13 -26.22 -7.73
C SER A 182 -4.66 -24.80 -7.93
N VAL A 183 -3.93 -23.81 -7.47
CA VAL A 183 -4.30 -22.40 -7.59
C VAL A 183 -3.53 -21.76 -8.73
N SER A 184 -4.24 -21.22 -9.72
CA SER A 184 -3.67 -20.49 -10.86
C SER A 184 -3.51 -18.99 -10.57
N ALA A 185 -4.30 -18.47 -9.64
CA ALA A 185 -4.27 -17.09 -9.20
C ALA A 185 -4.58 -16.98 -7.70
N TRP A 186 -4.01 -16.01 -7.03
CA TRP A 186 -4.27 -15.73 -5.60
C TRP A 186 -4.25 -14.24 -5.34
N ASP A 187 -4.91 -13.82 -4.28
CA ASP A 187 -4.93 -12.44 -3.83
C ASP A 187 -3.84 -12.21 -2.77
N ILE A 188 -3.06 -11.18 -2.99
CA ILE A 188 -2.10 -10.66 -2.01
C ILE A 188 -2.78 -9.53 -1.25
N PRO A 189 -3.18 -9.73 0.02
CA PRO A 189 -3.77 -8.67 0.82
C PRO A 189 -2.72 -7.59 1.08
N LEU A 190 -3.07 -6.34 0.77
CA LEU A 190 -2.27 -5.18 1.13
C LEU A 190 -2.90 -4.53 2.37
N ALA A 191 -2.05 -4.17 3.31
CA ALA A 191 -2.47 -3.36 4.44
C ALA A 191 -2.88 -1.97 3.96
N GLU A 192 -3.99 -1.48 4.47
CA GLU A 192 -4.41 -0.10 4.28
C GLU A 192 -3.44 0.85 5.00
N ARG A 193 -3.01 1.89 4.28
CA ARG A 193 -2.06 2.90 4.80
C ARG A 193 -2.47 4.26 4.30
N GLN A 194 -3.35 4.90 5.02
CA GLN A 194 -3.89 6.22 4.71
C GLN A 194 -2.83 7.31 4.94
N ILE A 195 -1.97 7.53 3.97
CA ILE A 195 -0.88 8.51 4.06
C ILE A 195 -1.15 9.82 3.34
N LEU A 196 -2.07 9.81 2.36
CA LEU A 196 -2.46 10.98 1.57
C LEU A 196 -3.66 11.68 2.17
N GLY A 197 -3.66 13.00 2.06
CA GLY A 197 -4.71 13.85 2.62
C GLY A 197 -4.42 14.23 4.08
N SER A 198 -5.09 15.25 4.56
CA SER A 198 -5.04 15.69 5.95
C SER A 198 -6.46 15.78 6.49
N LYS A 199 -6.62 15.86 7.80
CA LYS A 199 -7.93 16.06 8.42
C LYS A 199 -8.51 17.39 7.94
N GLU A 200 -9.79 17.41 7.66
CA GLU A 200 -10.50 18.62 7.17
C GLU A 200 -10.21 19.85 8.02
N ARG A 201 -10.26 19.71 9.33
CA ARG A 201 -9.93 20.79 10.29
C ARG A 201 -8.53 21.39 10.07
N ASP A 202 -7.52 20.55 9.78
CA ASP A 202 -6.14 21.00 9.59
C ASP A 202 -5.98 21.69 8.23
N VAL A 203 -6.67 21.17 7.20
CA VAL A 203 -6.72 21.79 5.87
C VAL A 203 -7.40 23.15 5.94
N THR A 204 -8.54 23.26 6.60
CA THR A 204 -9.26 24.53 6.77
C THR A 204 -8.41 25.56 7.49
N ARG A 205 -7.79 25.18 8.62
CA ARG A 205 -6.89 26.09 9.36
C ARG A 205 -5.75 26.59 8.48
N GLN A 206 -5.09 25.69 7.78
CA GLN A 206 -4.00 26.05 6.89
C GLN A 206 -4.45 26.92 5.72
N LEU A 207 -5.64 26.67 5.19
CA LEU A 207 -6.22 27.44 4.10
C LEU A 207 -6.52 28.87 4.53
N ILE A 208 -7.06 29.08 5.73
CA ILE A 208 -7.29 30.42 6.32
C ILE A 208 -5.96 31.19 6.41
N THR A 209 -4.93 30.58 7.00
CA THR A 209 -3.60 31.22 7.10
C THR A 209 -3.03 31.60 5.74
N ILE A 210 -3.13 30.70 4.75
CA ILE A 210 -2.64 30.98 3.38
C ILE A 210 -3.49 32.09 2.70
N PHE A 211 -4.79 32.12 2.98
CA PHE A 211 -5.68 33.14 2.46
C PHE A 211 -5.35 34.55 2.99
N GLU A 212 -5.10 34.66 4.29
CA GLU A 212 -4.64 35.92 4.91
C GLU A 212 -3.36 36.40 4.26
N GLN A 213 -2.35 35.54 4.12
CA GLN A 213 -1.11 35.84 3.40
C GLN A 213 -1.33 36.29 1.96
N ALA A 214 -2.32 35.68 1.26
CA ALA A 214 -2.64 36.04 -0.10
C ALA A 214 -3.31 37.42 -0.23
N ARG A 215 -4.04 37.86 0.80
CA ARG A 215 -4.66 39.21 0.85
C ARG A 215 -3.60 40.31 1.03
N GLU A 216 -2.62 40.08 1.90
CA GLU A 216 -1.53 41.04 2.19
C GLU A 216 -0.55 41.15 1.01
N ARG A 217 -0.46 40.13 0.19
CA ARG A 217 0.44 40.09 -0.96
C ARG A 217 -0.06 41.00 -2.08
N LYS A 218 0.72 42.05 -2.39
CA LYS A 218 0.49 42.94 -3.54
C LYS A 218 0.64 42.22 -4.88
#